data_5dd078b2084f616c70fd8b9eaf9c8064
#
_entry.id   5dd078b2084f616c70fd8b9eaf9c8064
#
_cell.length_a   1.000
_cell.length_b   1.000
_cell.length_c   1.000
_cell.angle_alpha   90.00
_cell.angle_beta   90.00
_cell.angle_gamma   90.00
#
_symmetry.space_group_name_H-M   'P 1'
#
loop_
_entity.id
_entity.type
_entity.pdbx_description
1 polymer ?
#
loop_
_entity_poly.entity_id
_entity_poly.type
_entity_poly.pdbx_seq_one_letter_code
_entity_poly.pdbx_strand_id
1 'polypeptide(L)'
;MVAAMLGKPLMEWQQHVVDVLLELDPDTGELVYTDWTLLVPRQSGKSILILAKASHRCLATKFFGGNQQIAYAAQTKLKAVDKFERDYARAIKYGASKIKARARTGNSKVDIRYPNGSLFAVEAVTEKAGHGDILDEAYIDEAFSQPDNRMEQAFEPAMITRANHQLGSVSTAGWEDASPYLLGKVQAGRKLVEQDVRHGTAFFEWSAPEDADPGAVETWLACMPALHRPDCPPGCRQHTVAIK
;
A
#
# COMPACT_ATOMS: atom_id res chain seq x y z
N MET A 1 -10.09 -12.61 -2.55
CA MET A 1 -9.94 -13.89 -1.80
C MET A 1 -9.10 -13.72 -0.53
N VAL A 2 -7.84 -13.31 -0.57
CA VAL A 2 -6.95 -13.21 0.61
C VAL A 2 -7.51 -12.26 1.68
N ALA A 3 -7.99 -11.07 1.31
CA ALA A 3 -8.60 -10.13 2.25
C ALA A 3 -9.80 -10.74 3.02
N ALA A 4 -10.61 -11.56 2.35
CA ALA A 4 -11.69 -12.29 3.00
C ALA A 4 -11.17 -13.38 3.98
N MET A 5 -10.04 -14.00 3.67
CA MET A 5 -9.36 -14.92 4.60
C MET A 5 -8.81 -14.22 5.84
N LEU A 6 -8.46 -12.94 5.71
CA LEU A 6 -8.08 -12.06 6.81
C LEU A 6 -9.28 -11.55 7.63
N GLY A 7 -10.51 -11.94 7.24
CA GLY A 7 -11.73 -11.47 7.89
C GLY A 7 -12.13 -10.03 7.56
N LYS A 8 -11.44 -9.41 6.59
CA LYS A 8 -11.65 -8.02 6.16
C LYS A 8 -11.66 -7.95 4.63
N PRO A 9 -12.79 -8.27 3.97
CA PRO A 9 -12.89 -8.16 2.52
C PRO A 9 -12.63 -6.72 2.08
N LEU A 10 -11.99 -6.57 0.91
CA LEU A 10 -11.69 -5.26 0.34
C LEU A 10 -12.98 -4.51 -0.01
N MET A 11 -12.96 -3.20 0.18
CA MET A 11 -13.91 -2.27 -0.40
C MET A 11 -13.70 -2.16 -1.91
N GLU A 12 -14.67 -1.64 -2.64
CA GLU A 12 -14.62 -1.53 -4.10
C GLU A 12 -13.39 -0.75 -4.59
N TRP A 13 -13.11 0.39 -3.99
CA TRP A 13 -11.93 1.19 -4.33
C TRP A 13 -10.60 0.45 -4.08
N GLN A 14 -10.53 -0.33 -2.99
CA GLN A 14 -9.34 -1.14 -2.68
C GLN A 14 -9.18 -2.29 -3.69
N GLN A 15 -10.30 -2.90 -4.09
CA GLN A 15 -10.29 -3.95 -5.11
C GLN A 15 -9.81 -3.38 -6.44
N HIS A 16 -10.33 -2.21 -6.85
CA HIS A 16 -9.87 -1.53 -8.06
C HIS A 16 -8.36 -1.26 -8.05
N VAL A 17 -7.82 -0.72 -6.96
CA VAL A 17 -6.36 -0.49 -6.82
C VAL A 17 -5.58 -1.80 -6.97
N VAL A 18 -6.02 -2.88 -6.31
CA VAL A 18 -5.33 -4.18 -6.39
C VAL A 18 -5.43 -4.77 -7.79
N ASP A 19 -6.58 -4.67 -8.46
CA ASP A 19 -6.79 -5.21 -9.81
C ASP A 19 -5.84 -4.52 -10.81
N VAL A 20 -5.74 -3.19 -10.77
CA VAL A 20 -4.79 -2.43 -11.61
C VAL A 20 -3.34 -2.81 -11.29
N LEU A 21 -2.96 -2.89 -10.00
CA LEU A 21 -1.59 -3.22 -9.61
C LEU A 21 -1.19 -4.68 -9.93
N LEU A 22 -2.13 -5.53 -10.27
CA LEU A 22 -1.90 -6.91 -10.69
C LEU A 22 -2.14 -7.13 -12.18
N GLU A 23 -2.32 -6.07 -12.97
CA GLU A 23 -2.37 -6.15 -14.42
C GLU A 23 -1.06 -6.70 -14.97
N LEU A 24 -1.19 -7.60 -15.95
CA LEU A 24 -0.07 -8.21 -16.64
C LEU A 24 0.04 -7.67 -18.05
N ASP A 25 1.25 -7.40 -18.46
CA ASP A 25 1.58 -7.17 -19.84
C ASP A 25 1.34 -8.47 -20.64
N PRO A 26 0.50 -8.45 -21.68
CA PRO A 26 0.13 -9.67 -22.40
C PRO A 26 1.30 -10.27 -23.19
N ASP A 27 2.32 -9.48 -23.52
CA ASP A 27 3.46 -9.94 -24.32
C ASP A 27 4.56 -10.56 -23.44
N THR A 28 4.79 -10.00 -22.26
CA THR A 28 5.85 -10.43 -21.33
C THR A 28 5.34 -11.32 -20.21
N GLY A 29 4.07 -11.19 -19.83
CA GLY A 29 3.48 -11.83 -18.64
C GLY A 29 3.97 -11.23 -17.32
N GLU A 30 4.66 -10.11 -17.37
CA GLU A 30 5.13 -9.37 -16.20
C GLU A 30 4.11 -8.32 -15.75
N LEU A 31 4.25 -7.81 -14.52
CA LEU A 31 3.40 -6.73 -14.03
C LEU A 31 3.61 -5.45 -14.84
N VAL A 32 2.50 -4.81 -15.23
CA VAL A 32 2.51 -3.54 -15.97
C VAL A 32 3.09 -2.40 -15.14
N TYR A 33 2.84 -2.41 -13.82
CA TYR A 33 3.22 -1.33 -12.92
C TYR A 33 4.21 -1.82 -11.88
N THR A 34 5.42 -1.27 -11.90
CA THR A 34 6.49 -1.56 -10.93
C THR A 34 6.62 -0.50 -9.83
N ASP A 35 6.10 0.70 -10.06
CA ASP A 35 5.97 1.76 -9.08
C ASP A 35 4.51 2.19 -8.94
N TRP A 36 4.09 2.62 -7.76
CA TRP A 36 2.74 3.13 -7.58
C TRP A 36 2.62 4.08 -6.40
N THR A 37 1.74 5.04 -6.55
CA THR A 37 1.44 6.02 -5.51
C THR A 37 -0.06 6.02 -5.22
N LEU A 38 -0.40 5.97 -3.94
CA LEU A 38 -1.78 6.02 -3.46
C LEU A 38 -1.98 7.18 -2.49
N LEU A 39 -2.80 8.14 -2.89
CA LEU A 39 -3.32 9.18 -2.01
C LEU A 39 -4.78 8.91 -1.70
N VAL A 40 -5.07 8.74 -0.42
CA VAL A 40 -6.45 8.56 0.04
C VAL A 40 -6.58 9.10 1.47
N PRO A 41 -7.69 9.70 1.86
CA PRO A 41 -7.88 10.29 3.19
C PRO A 41 -7.59 9.31 4.34
N ARG A 42 -7.39 9.87 5.53
CA ARG A 42 -7.23 9.07 6.76
C ARG A 42 -8.46 8.19 6.97
N GLN A 43 -8.26 7.04 7.63
CA GLN A 43 -9.32 6.08 7.95
C GLN A 43 -10.02 5.41 6.75
N SER A 44 -9.51 5.60 5.53
CA SER A 44 -10.06 4.94 4.33
C SER A 44 -9.70 3.46 4.20
N GLY A 45 -8.85 2.90 5.08
CA GLY A 45 -8.53 1.47 5.06
C GLY A 45 -7.20 1.11 4.36
N LYS A 46 -6.25 2.05 4.22
CA LYS A 46 -4.92 1.84 3.64
C LYS A 46 -4.20 0.60 4.20
N SER A 47 -4.20 0.43 5.53
CA SER A 47 -3.52 -0.68 6.19
C SER A 47 -4.05 -2.04 5.75
N ILE A 48 -5.36 -2.16 5.51
CA ILE A 48 -5.97 -3.41 5.04
C ILE A 48 -5.58 -3.69 3.59
N LEU A 49 -5.54 -2.69 2.74
CA LEU A 49 -5.07 -2.81 1.36
C LEU A 49 -3.63 -3.36 1.33
N ILE A 50 -2.71 -2.73 2.07
CA ILE A 50 -1.30 -3.15 2.16
C ILE A 50 -1.20 -4.59 2.66
N LEU A 51 -1.86 -4.93 3.78
CA LEU A 51 -1.80 -6.27 4.33
C LEU A 51 -2.36 -7.33 3.37
N ALA A 52 -3.48 -7.04 2.72
CA ALA A 52 -4.11 -7.96 1.77
C ALA A 52 -3.24 -8.19 0.54
N LYS A 53 -2.65 -7.12 -0.01
CA LYS A 53 -1.75 -7.19 -1.18
C LYS A 53 -0.46 -7.92 -0.84
N ALA A 54 0.21 -7.56 0.26
CA ALA A 54 1.42 -8.25 0.74
C ALA A 54 1.16 -9.73 1.03
N SER A 55 0.04 -10.05 1.70
CA SER A 55 -0.34 -11.45 1.97
C SER A 55 -0.66 -12.21 0.68
N HIS A 56 -1.34 -11.58 -0.28
CA HIS A 56 -1.59 -12.20 -1.58
C HIS A 56 -0.27 -12.53 -2.27
N ARG A 57 0.66 -11.59 -2.32
CA ARG A 57 1.97 -11.78 -2.93
C ARG A 57 2.75 -12.93 -2.26
N CYS A 58 2.79 -12.95 -0.93
CA CYS A 58 3.43 -14.01 -0.17
C CYS A 58 2.81 -15.41 -0.39
N LEU A 59 1.52 -15.49 -0.72
CA LEU A 59 0.82 -16.76 -0.93
C LEU A 59 0.83 -17.21 -2.40
N ALA A 60 0.90 -16.28 -3.34
CA ALA A 60 0.85 -16.55 -4.78
C ALA A 60 2.25 -16.79 -5.39
N THR A 61 3.11 -17.53 -4.70
CA THR A 61 4.52 -17.74 -5.07
C THR A 61 4.73 -18.37 -6.44
N LYS A 62 3.77 -19.12 -6.93
CA LYS A 62 3.83 -19.69 -8.30
C LYS A 62 3.72 -18.60 -9.36
N PHE A 63 2.92 -17.57 -9.09
CA PHE A 63 2.75 -16.44 -9.98
C PHE A 63 3.95 -15.48 -9.92
N PHE A 64 4.47 -15.21 -8.72
CA PHE A 64 5.57 -14.28 -8.51
C PHE A 64 6.98 -14.91 -8.59
N GLY A 65 7.10 -16.16 -8.96
CA GLY A 65 8.40 -16.80 -9.21
C GLY A 65 9.16 -17.25 -7.96
N GLY A 66 8.48 -17.46 -6.82
CA GLY A 66 9.11 -18.00 -5.61
C GLY A 66 8.71 -17.29 -4.31
N ASN A 67 9.48 -17.52 -3.26
CA ASN A 67 9.26 -16.90 -1.97
C ASN A 67 9.50 -15.37 -2.05
N GLN A 68 8.62 -14.62 -1.42
CA GLN A 68 8.62 -13.17 -1.51
C GLN A 68 9.21 -12.54 -0.25
N GLN A 69 10.05 -11.52 -0.45
CA GLN A 69 10.61 -10.68 0.60
C GLN A 69 10.02 -9.27 0.47
N ILE A 70 9.22 -8.88 1.45
CA ILE A 70 8.44 -7.64 1.41
C ILE A 70 8.87 -6.73 2.57
N ALA A 71 9.27 -5.50 2.24
CA ALA A 71 9.65 -4.49 3.19
C ALA A 71 8.50 -3.52 3.50
N TYR A 72 8.39 -3.09 4.74
CA TYR A 72 7.49 -2.03 5.18
C TYR A 72 8.25 -0.96 5.93
N ALA A 73 8.13 0.27 5.50
CA ALA A 73 8.68 1.43 6.15
C ALA A 73 7.63 2.53 6.35
N ALA A 74 7.82 3.37 7.37
CA ALA A 74 7.04 4.55 7.63
C ALA A 74 7.96 5.69 8.04
N GLN A 75 7.45 6.79 8.59
CA GLN A 75 8.23 7.97 8.96
C GLN A 75 9.50 7.66 9.76
N THR A 76 9.39 6.80 10.75
CA THR A 76 10.50 6.29 11.55
C THR A 76 10.33 4.80 11.79
N LYS A 77 11.45 4.11 12.12
CA LYS A 77 11.39 2.68 12.47
C LYS A 77 10.41 2.41 13.62
N LEU A 78 10.39 3.25 14.63
CA LEU A 78 9.50 3.09 15.79
C LEU A 78 8.02 3.18 15.37
N LYS A 79 7.66 4.20 14.58
CA LYS A 79 6.30 4.35 14.05
C LYS A 79 5.91 3.20 13.12
N ALA A 80 6.87 2.72 12.30
CA ALA A 80 6.64 1.55 11.45
C ALA A 80 6.36 0.30 12.28
N VAL A 81 7.13 0.06 13.35
CA VAL A 81 6.92 -1.05 14.29
C VAL A 81 5.55 -0.96 14.95
N ASP A 82 5.22 0.18 15.58
CA ASP A 82 3.94 0.38 16.27
C ASP A 82 2.75 0.11 15.34
N LYS A 83 2.80 0.65 14.12
CA LYS A 83 1.74 0.46 13.14
C LYS A 83 1.65 -0.98 12.65
N PHE A 84 2.79 -1.60 12.37
CA PHE A 84 2.86 -2.98 11.92
C PHE A 84 2.29 -3.94 12.98
N GLU A 85 2.64 -3.77 14.25
CA GLU A 85 2.14 -4.58 15.36
C GLU A 85 0.64 -4.40 15.56
N ARG A 86 0.17 -3.14 15.60
CA ARG A 86 -1.23 -2.80 15.83
C ARG A 86 -2.15 -3.27 14.71
N ASP A 87 -1.75 -3.06 13.45
CA ASP A 87 -2.62 -3.21 12.29
C ASP A 87 -2.41 -4.58 11.60
N TYR A 88 -1.16 -5.00 11.39
CA TYR A 88 -0.85 -6.19 10.60
C TYR A 88 -0.64 -7.44 11.44
N ALA A 89 0.25 -7.39 12.42
CA ALA A 89 0.52 -8.54 13.28
C ALA A 89 -0.73 -8.99 14.04
N ARG A 90 -1.50 -8.03 14.54
CA ARG A 90 -2.77 -8.29 15.21
C ARG A 90 -3.80 -8.93 14.29
N ALA A 91 -3.93 -8.44 13.04
CA ALA A 91 -4.85 -9.01 12.06
C ALA A 91 -4.48 -10.47 11.72
N ILE A 92 -3.20 -10.78 11.58
CA ILE A 92 -2.70 -12.14 11.38
C ILE A 92 -2.99 -13.03 12.59
N LYS A 93 -2.70 -12.55 13.80
CA LYS A 93 -2.85 -13.32 15.05
C LYS A 93 -4.30 -13.71 15.33
N TYR A 94 -5.24 -12.80 15.09
CA TYR A 94 -6.64 -12.98 15.50
C TYR A 94 -7.62 -13.22 14.34
N GLY A 95 -7.25 -12.91 13.09
CA GLY A 95 -8.16 -12.96 11.93
C GLY A 95 -7.81 -14.02 10.88
N ALA A 96 -6.57 -14.50 10.84
CA ALA A 96 -6.06 -15.19 9.67
C ALA A 96 -5.76 -16.69 9.87
N SER A 97 -6.58 -17.42 10.60
CA SER A 97 -6.36 -18.88 10.83
C SER A 97 -6.18 -19.68 9.53
N LYS A 98 -6.80 -19.26 8.42
CA LYS A 98 -6.72 -19.91 7.11
C LYS A 98 -5.39 -19.63 6.39
N ILE A 99 -4.69 -18.56 6.70
CA ILE A 99 -3.44 -18.16 6.02
C ILE A 99 -2.23 -18.91 6.62
N LYS A 100 -2.34 -19.39 7.85
CA LYS A 100 -1.27 -20.09 8.60
C LYS A 100 0.03 -19.25 8.76
N ALA A 101 -0.03 -17.94 8.51
CA ALA A 101 1.08 -17.05 8.75
C ALA A 101 1.28 -16.80 10.25
N ARG A 102 2.49 -16.47 10.66
CA ARG A 102 2.88 -16.19 12.05
C ARG A 102 3.47 -14.80 12.15
N ALA A 103 2.86 -13.96 12.97
CA ALA A 103 3.41 -12.66 13.31
C ALA A 103 4.43 -12.82 14.44
N ARG A 104 5.58 -12.18 14.29
CA ARG A 104 6.59 -12.03 15.31
C ARG A 104 6.70 -10.57 15.70
N THR A 105 6.52 -10.31 16.98
CA THR A 105 6.62 -8.97 17.58
C THR A 105 7.65 -9.05 18.69
N GLY A 106 8.61 -8.12 18.73
CA GLY A 106 9.64 -8.10 19.73
C GLY A 106 10.79 -7.15 19.39
N ASN A 107 11.67 -6.92 20.38
CA ASN A 107 12.67 -5.84 20.36
C ASN A 107 13.67 -5.84 19.19
N SER A 108 13.85 -6.94 18.49
CA SER A 108 14.87 -7.04 17.44
C SER A 108 14.32 -7.21 16.02
N LYS A 109 13.14 -7.80 15.87
CA LYS A 109 12.52 -8.07 14.55
C LYS A 109 11.01 -8.12 14.66
N VAL A 110 10.34 -7.36 13.79
CA VAL A 110 8.88 -7.31 13.66
C VAL A 110 8.53 -7.73 12.25
N ASP A 111 7.91 -8.91 12.11
CA ASP A 111 7.62 -9.50 10.81
C ASP A 111 6.40 -10.43 10.83
N ILE A 112 5.91 -10.76 9.65
CA ILE A 112 4.95 -11.81 9.38
C ILE A 112 5.62 -12.85 8.47
N ARG A 113 5.66 -14.09 8.93
CA ARG A 113 6.25 -15.23 8.22
C ARG A 113 5.17 -16.16 7.69
N TYR A 114 5.29 -16.48 6.43
CA TYR A 114 4.40 -17.41 5.74
C TYR A 114 5.01 -18.82 5.68
N PRO A 115 4.16 -19.88 5.63
CA PRO A 115 4.65 -21.28 5.66
C PRO A 115 5.61 -21.64 4.53
N ASN A 116 5.52 -20.94 3.41
CA ASN A 116 6.37 -21.15 2.23
C ASN A 116 7.72 -20.40 2.30
N GLY A 117 8.04 -19.74 3.42
CA GLY A 117 9.27 -18.98 3.60
C GLY A 117 9.21 -17.52 3.17
N SER A 118 8.07 -17.06 2.62
CA SER A 118 7.88 -15.63 2.34
C SER A 118 7.82 -14.81 3.63
N LEU A 119 8.26 -13.55 3.54
CA LEU A 119 8.41 -12.65 4.67
C LEU A 119 7.82 -11.27 4.34
N PHE A 120 7.05 -10.72 5.28
CA PHE A 120 6.67 -9.31 5.30
C PHE A 120 7.18 -8.68 6.58
N ALA A 121 8.14 -7.75 6.51
CA ALA A 121 8.89 -7.25 7.64
C ALA A 121 9.01 -5.74 7.68
N VAL A 122 9.18 -5.20 8.89
CA VAL A 122 9.53 -3.78 9.08
C VAL A 122 11.01 -3.58 8.79
N GLU A 123 11.29 -2.64 7.89
CA GLU A 123 12.64 -2.18 7.60
C GLU A 123 12.93 -0.81 8.24
N ALA A 124 14.20 -0.60 8.57
CA ALA A 124 14.65 0.68 9.12
C ALA A 124 14.80 1.72 8.00
N VAL A 125 14.38 2.95 8.28
CA VAL A 125 14.69 4.12 7.44
C VAL A 125 16.18 4.49 7.64
N THR A 126 17.09 3.80 6.96
CA THR A 126 18.52 4.11 7.00
C THR A 126 19.08 4.08 5.58
N GLU A 127 20.14 4.84 5.33
CA GLU A 127 20.87 4.80 4.04
C GLU A 127 21.39 3.40 3.68
N LYS A 128 21.34 2.46 4.62
CA LYS A 128 21.74 1.06 4.45
C LYS A 128 20.54 0.11 4.40
N ALA A 129 19.30 0.62 4.39
CA ALA A 129 18.12 -0.21 4.21
C ALA A 129 18.21 -0.89 2.84
N GLY A 130 17.98 -2.20 2.80
CA GLY A 130 18.07 -2.98 1.55
C GLY A 130 19.48 -3.34 1.09
N HIS A 131 20.57 -2.84 1.70
CA HIS A 131 21.92 -3.27 1.34
C HIS A 131 22.16 -4.74 1.70
N GLY A 132 22.23 -5.58 0.66
CA GLY A 132 22.48 -7.03 0.78
C GLY A 132 21.26 -7.91 0.83
N ASP A 133 20.04 -7.37 0.99
CA ASP A 133 18.80 -8.10 0.90
C ASP A 133 18.17 -7.91 -0.48
N ILE A 134 17.58 -8.97 -1.03
CA ILE A 134 16.82 -8.91 -2.28
C ILE A 134 15.35 -8.75 -1.88
N LEU A 135 14.70 -7.68 -2.37
CA LEU A 135 13.30 -7.39 -2.13
C LEU A 135 12.46 -7.65 -3.37
N ASP A 136 11.28 -8.17 -3.16
CA ASP A 136 10.28 -8.35 -4.20
C ASP A 136 9.24 -7.22 -4.19
N GLU A 137 8.98 -6.65 -3.02
CA GLU A 137 8.07 -5.52 -2.85
C GLU A 137 8.49 -4.67 -1.66
N ALA A 138 8.24 -3.36 -1.74
CA ALA A 138 8.43 -2.45 -0.62
C ALA A 138 7.27 -1.45 -0.52
N TYR A 139 6.96 -1.04 0.71
CA TYR A 139 5.96 -0.03 1.01
C TYR A 139 6.58 1.12 1.80
N ILE A 140 6.40 2.34 1.30
CA ILE A 140 6.70 3.60 2.00
C ILE A 140 5.35 4.16 2.46
N ASP A 141 4.97 3.86 3.69
CA ASP A 141 3.72 4.35 4.26
C ASP A 141 3.93 5.71 4.97
N GLU A 142 2.88 6.51 5.04
CA GLU A 142 2.96 7.89 5.51
C GLU A 142 3.97 8.72 4.69
N ALA A 143 3.96 8.58 3.36
CA ALA A 143 4.89 9.23 2.46
C ALA A 143 4.93 10.77 2.60
N PHE A 144 3.85 11.39 3.10
CA PHE A 144 3.81 12.83 3.43
C PHE A 144 4.86 13.25 4.47
N SER A 145 5.38 12.31 5.24
CA SER A 145 6.37 12.57 6.28
C SER A 145 7.82 12.35 5.82
N GLN A 146 8.03 11.89 4.59
CA GLN A 146 9.35 11.70 4.04
C GLN A 146 9.91 13.03 3.53
N PRO A 147 11.08 13.48 4.03
CA PRO A 147 11.65 14.75 3.60
C PRO A 147 12.22 14.72 2.19
N ASP A 148 12.62 13.54 1.72
CA ASP A 148 13.29 13.32 0.44
C ASP A 148 13.09 11.87 -0.06
N ASN A 149 13.74 11.51 -1.17
CA ASN A 149 13.63 10.22 -1.82
C ASN A 149 14.62 9.14 -1.32
N ARG A 150 15.30 9.35 -0.19
CA ARG A 150 16.32 8.38 0.32
C ARG A 150 15.77 6.98 0.56
N MET A 151 14.50 6.85 0.95
CA MET A 151 13.86 5.55 1.14
C MET A 151 13.68 4.79 -0.18
N GLU A 152 13.21 5.48 -1.19
CA GLU A 152 13.09 4.97 -2.55
C GLU A 152 14.46 4.53 -3.08
N GLN A 153 15.45 5.41 -2.99
CA GLN A 153 16.84 5.11 -3.37
C GLN A 153 17.47 3.93 -2.62
N ALA A 154 16.99 3.64 -1.41
CA ALA A 154 17.44 2.48 -0.64
C ALA A 154 16.76 1.18 -1.10
N PHE A 155 15.48 1.21 -1.48
CA PHE A 155 14.72 0.03 -1.88
C PHE A 155 14.91 -0.36 -3.35
N GLU A 156 14.97 0.59 -4.27
CA GLU A 156 15.09 0.33 -5.71
C GLU A 156 16.24 -0.62 -6.07
N PRO A 157 17.50 -0.40 -5.57
CA PRO A 157 18.60 -1.31 -5.88
C PRO A 157 18.39 -2.73 -5.36
N ALA A 158 17.67 -2.90 -4.23
CA ALA A 158 17.35 -4.21 -3.66
C ALA A 158 16.30 -4.98 -4.49
N MET A 159 15.56 -4.30 -5.34
CA MET A 159 14.49 -4.87 -6.16
C MET A 159 14.87 -5.10 -7.63
N ILE A 160 15.95 -4.49 -8.12
CA ILE A 160 16.30 -4.45 -9.57
C ILE A 160 16.45 -5.83 -10.22
N THR A 161 16.75 -6.87 -9.45
CA THR A 161 16.91 -8.23 -9.95
C THR A 161 15.61 -9.01 -10.03
N ARG A 162 14.48 -8.41 -9.63
CA ARG A 162 13.15 -9.05 -9.59
C ARG A 162 12.26 -8.49 -10.70
N ALA A 163 11.89 -9.32 -11.68
CA ALA A 163 11.07 -8.92 -12.82
C ALA A 163 9.72 -8.32 -12.39
N ASN A 164 9.08 -8.94 -11.40
CA ASN A 164 7.77 -8.51 -10.89
C ASN A 164 7.87 -7.71 -9.58
N HIS A 165 8.92 -6.91 -9.40
CA HIS A 165 9.02 -6.07 -8.21
C HIS A 165 7.99 -4.94 -8.18
N GLN A 166 7.65 -4.47 -6.99
CA GLN A 166 6.78 -3.30 -6.84
C GLN A 166 7.19 -2.42 -5.66
N LEU A 167 7.27 -1.11 -5.91
CA LEU A 167 7.45 -0.10 -4.87
C LEU A 167 6.17 0.71 -4.71
N GLY A 168 5.61 0.72 -3.51
CA GLY A 168 4.37 1.44 -3.19
C GLY A 168 4.57 2.61 -2.25
N SER A 169 4.25 3.82 -2.68
CA SER A 169 4.18 5.02 -1.85
C SER A 169 2.74 5.30 -1.43
N VAL A 170 2.46 5.21 -0.14
CA VAL A 170 1.10 5.32 0.39
C VAL A 170 1.00 6.50 1.35
N SER A 171 0.02 7.38 1.13
CA SER A 171 -0.12 8.59 1.91
C SER A 171 -1.57 9.05 2.08
N THR A 172 -1.74 10.00 2.98
CA THR A 172 -2.82 10.99 2.92
C THR A 172 -2.28 12.22 2.20
N ALA A 173 -3.16 13.03 1.60
CA ALA A 173 -2.79 14.35 1.15
C ALA A 173 -2.16 15.13 2.32
N GLY A 174 -1.00 15.73 2.10
CA GLY A 174 -0.27 16.56 3.05
C GLY A 174 -0.23 18.00 2.56
N TRP A 175 0.30 18.90 3.40
CA TRP A 175 0.60 20.27 2.98
C TRP A 175 1.78 20.23 1.99
N GLU A 176 1.69 21.00 0.92
CA GLU A 176 2.70 21.02 -0.15
C GLU A 176 4.12 21.30 0.38
N ASP A 177 4.25 22.18 1.37
CA ASP A 177 5.54 22.54 1.98
C ASP A 177 6.11 21.47 2.91
N ALA A 178 5.31 20.49 3.32
CA ALA A 178 5.71 19.51 4.35
C ALA A 178 6.40 18.26 3.78
N SER A 179 6.30 17.98 2.49
CA SER A 179 6.84 16.77 1.89
C SER A 179 7.21 16.95 0.42
N PRO A 180 8.42 17.42 0.13
CA PRO A 180 8.94 17.49 -1.25
C PRO A 180 8.89 16.14 -1.96
N TYR A 181 9.11 15.04 -1.25
CA TYR A 181 8.99 13.69 -1.79
C TYR A 181 7.58 13.41 -2.32
N LEU A 182 6.56 13.60 -1.48
CA LEU A 182 5.18 13.33 -1.86
C LEU A 182 4.72 14.27 -2.97
N LEU A 183 5.08 15.56 -2.90
CA LEU A 183 4.75 16.54 -3.94
C LEU A 183 5.30 16.10 -5.30
N GLY A 184 6.56 15.66 -5.35
CA GLY A 184 7.16 15.12 -6.57
C GLY A 184 6.40 13.92 -7.14
N LYS A 185 6.01 12.96 -6.29
CA LYS A 185 5.21 11.79 -6.71
C LYS A 185 3.82 12.20 -7.23
N VAL A 186 3.16 13.15 -6.58
CA VAL A 186 1.84 13.64 -7.01
C VAL A 186 1.92 14.36 -8.35
N GLN A 187 2.87 15.28 -8.51
CA GLN A 187 3.06 16.01 -9.77
C GLN A 187 3.39 15.06 -10.93
N ALA A 188 4.30 14.11 -10.69
CA ALA A 188 4.64 13.10 -11.69
C ALA A 188 3.42 12.21 -12.02
N GLY A 189 2.69 11.73 -11.01
CA GLY A 189 1.53 10.88 -11.19
C GLY A 189 0.40 11.57 -11.97
N ARG A 190 0.05 12.81 -11.61
CA ARG A 190 -0.95 13.60 -12.35
C ARG A 190 -0.57 13.79 -13.81
N LYS A 191 0.72 14.07 -14.08
CA LYS A 191 1.23 14.20 -15.45
C LYS A 191 1.11 12.90 -16.26
N LEU A 192 1.37 11.74 -15.64
CA LEU A 192 1.19 10.43 -16.29
C LEU A 192 -0.28 10.19 -16.65
N VAL A 193 -1.21 10.55 -15.76
CA VAL A 193 -2.66 10.45 -16.01
C VAL A 193 -3.08 11.38 -17.15
N GLU A 194 -2.61 12.63 -17.17
CA GLU A 194 -2.89 13.59 -18.26
C GLU A 194 -2.39 13.09 -19.61
N GLN A 195 -1.26 12.38 -19.64
CA GLN A 195 -0.65 11.82 -20.84
C GLN A 195 -1.18 10.42 -21.22
N ASP A 196 -2.14 9.87 -20.47
CA ASP A 196 -2.67 8.51 -20.64
C ASP A 196 -1.58 7.42 -20.67
N VAL A 197 -0.53 7.59 -19.85
CA VAL A 197 0.55 6.60 -19.73
C VAL A 197 0.06 5.45 -18.87
N ARG A 198 0.04 4.23 -19.43
CA ARG A 198 -0.52 3.04 -18.79
C ARG A 198 0.52 1.95 -18.54
N HIS A 199 1.72 2.31 -18.15
CA HIS A 199 2.79 1.38 -17.78
C HIS A 199 3.79 2.04 -16.83
N GLY A 200 4.58 1.21 -16.13
CA GLY A 200 5.63 1.64 -15.22
C GLY A 200 5.11 2.12 -13.87
N THR A 201 4.45 3.28 -13.83
CA THR A 201 3.92 3.87 -12.59
C THR A 201 2.39 3.96 -12.62
N ALA A 202 1.73 3.41 -11.58
CA ALA A 202 0.30 3.63 -11.35
C ALA A 202 0.08 4.75 -10.32
N PHE A 203 -0.90 5.63 -10.58
CA PHE A 203 -1.23 6.73 -9.69
C PHE A 203 -2.72 6.71 -9.32
N PHE A 204 -2.99 6.68 -8.02
CA PHE A 204 -4.35 6.68 -7.47
C PHE A 204 -4.50 7.85 -6.52
N GLU A 205 -5.46 8.72 -6.80
CA GLU A 205 -5.70 9.92 -5.99
C GLU A 205 -7.18 10.08 -5.65
N TRP A 206 -7.46 10.16 -4.36
CA TRP A 206 -8.72 10.60 -3.79
C TRP A 206 -8.45 11.83 -2.93
N SER A 207 -8.54 13.00 -3.54
CA SER A 207 -8.36 14.30 -2.90
C SER A 207 -9.48 15.25 -3.30
N ALA A 208 -9.78 16.22 -2.46
CA ALA A 208 -10.71 17.29 -2.84
C ALA A 208 -9.98 18.29 -3.75
N PRO A 209 -10.67 18.87 -4.75
CA PRO A 209 -10.17 20.03 -5.48
C PRO A 209 -9.84 21.20 -4.53
N GLU A 210 -8.90 22.06 -4.91
CA GLU A 210 -8.46 23.19 -4.07
C GLU A 210 -9.58 24.19 -3.77
N ASP A 211 -10.51 24.36 -4.71
CA ASP A 211 -11.66 25.26 -4.63
C ASP A 211 -12.93 24.60 -4.05
N ALA A 212 -12.85 23.33 -3.65
CA ALA A 212 -13.99 22.61 -3.12
C ALA A 212 -14.36 23.10 -1.71
N ASP A 213 -15.66 23.25 -1.46
CA ASP A 213 -16.15 23.54 -0.12
C ASP A 213 -15.91 22.35 0.81
N PRO A 214 -15.06 22.47 1.85
CA PRO A 214 -14.79 21.39 2.79
C PRO A 214 -15.98 21.03 3.67
N GLY A 215 -17.02 21.85 3.72
CA GLY A 215 -18.28 21.59 4.42
C GLY A 215 -19.32 20.85 3.58
N ALA A 216 -19.14 20.77 2.27
CA ALA A 216 -20.11 20.15 1.38
C ALA A 216 -20.01 18.62 1.41
N VAL A 217 -21.15 17.95 1.52
CA VAL A 217 -21.27 16.48 1.51
C VAL A 217 -20.76 15.91 0.19
N GLU A 218 -21.01 16.58 -0.91
CA GLU A 218 -20.56 16.22 -2.26
C GLU A 218 -19.04 16.14 -2.34
N THR A 219 -18.33 17.08 -1.72
CA THR A 219 -16.86 17.07 -1.62
C THR A 219 -16.38 15.82 -0.88
N TRP A 220 -17.00 15.48 0.25
CA TRP A 220 -16.63 14.30 1.01
C TRP A 220 -16.91 13.01 0.24
N LEU A 221 -18.06 12.90 -0.43
CA LEU A 221 -18.40 11.73 -1.24
C LEU A 221 -17.47 11.55 -2.45
N ALA A 222 -16.93 12.65 -2.98
CA ALA A 222 -15.98 12.60 -4.09
C ALA A 222 -14.58 12.16 -3.65
N CYS A 223 -14.08 12.67 -2.51
CA CYS A 223 -12.70 12.42 -2.09
C CYS A 223 -12.52 11.32 -1.04
N MET A 224 -13.59 10.81 -0.43
CA MET A 224 -13.54 9.78 0.62
C MET A 224 -14.17 8.46 0.14
N PRO A 225 -13.41 7.59 -0.55
CA PRO A 225 -13.98 6.38 -1.17
C PRO A 225 -14.45 5.32 -0.17
N ALA A 226 -14.13 5.50 1.11
CA ALA A 226 -14.59 4.62 2.19
C ALA A 226 -15.93 5.07 2.83
N LEU A 227 -16.46 6.24 2.44
CA LEU A 227 -17.76 6.70 2.94
C LEU A 227 -18.89 5.85 2.37
N HIS A 228 -19.87 5.56 3.24
CA HIS A 228 -21.12 4.96 2.82
C HIS A 228 -21.98 5.99 2.08
N ARG A 229 -22.29 5.70 0.83
CA ARG A 229 -23.13 6.59 0.00
C ARG A 229 -24.61 6.31 0.25
N PRO A 230 -25.49 7.31 0.11
CA PRO A 230 -26.94 7.11 0.28
C PRO A 230 -27.55 6.09 -0.70
N ASP A 231 -26.95 5.94 -1.88
CA ASP A 231 -27.37 5.03 -2.95
C ASP A 231 -26.65 3.66 -2.92
N CYS A 232 -25.89 3.40 -1.86
CA CYS A 232 -25.14 2.15 -1.71
C CYS A 232 -26.10 0.95 -1.62
N PRO A 233 -25.89 -0.11 -2.40
CA PRO A 233 -26.75 -1.28 -2.34
C PRO A 233 -26.64 -1.98 -0.97
N PRO A 234 -27.67 -2.73 -0.55
CA PRO A 234 -27.61 -3.54 0.65
C PRO A 234 -26.38 -4.47 0.64
N GLY A 235 -25.56 -4.40 1.71
CA GLY A 235 -24.36 -5.19 1.82
C GLY A 235 -23.11 -4.56 1.19
N CYS A 236 -23.14 -3.30 0.79
CA CYS A 236 -21.95 -2.58 0.37
C CYS A 236 -20.89 -2.61 1.50
N ARG A 237 -19.61 -2.69 1.13
CA ARG A 237 -18.50 -2.87 2.08
C ARG A 237 -17.87 -1.55 2.52
N GLN A 238 -18.46 -0.42 2.18
CA GLN A 238 -18.01 0.89 2.60
C GLN A 238 -18.31 1.08 4.10
N HIS A 239 -17.42 1.74 4.80
CA HIS A 239 -17.63 2.02 6.22
C HIS A 239 -18.75 3.03 6.39
N THR A 240 -19.67 2.74 7.29
CA THR A 240 -20.65 3.72 7.77
C THR A 240 -19.89 4.71 8.67
N VAL A 241 -19.32 5.75 8.11
CA VAL A 241 -18.98 6.94 8.88
C VAL A 241 -20.26 7.75 8.95
N ALA A 242 -20.94 7.72 10.08
CA ALA A 242 -22.01 8.66 10.34
C ALA A 242 -21.39 10.07 10.31
N ILE A 243 -21.68 10.82 9.27
CA ILE A 243 -21.42 12.24 9.21
C ILE A 243 -22.36 12.85 10.24
N LYS A 244 -21.83 13.24 11.41
CA LYS A 244 -22.55 13.99 12.43
C LYS A 244 -22.31 15.46 12.21
#